data_957eff62556329052d1ebe834ad0097b
#
_entry.id   957eff62556329052d1ebe834ad0097b
#
_cell.length_a   1.000
_cell.length_b   1.000
_cell.length_c   1.000
_cell.angle_alpha   90.00
_cell.angle_beta   90.00
_cell.angle_gamma   90.00
#
_symmetry.space_group_name_H-M   'P 1'
#
loop_
_entity.id
_entity.type
_entity.pdbx_description
1 polymer ?
#
loop_
_entity_poly.entity_id
_entity_poly.type
_entity_poly.pdbx_seq_one_letter_code
_entity_poly.pdbx_strand_id
1 'polypeptide(L)'
;MHNVVMADLTDEIAASAAQWVVEEGLEYGPAKRRALKALGLPPRTPLPNNEQVEAQVREYIELFCADSQPQELLALRKHALMWMTRLTEFRPYLGGAVWHGTATRLSDIYLQLFCDDAKSCEIELINKGVAFVARSVNGLYGDPVEALSIHSFCDELGEEIGVHLLVNDFDDVRGALKADAQGRSPRGDGEAVKRLIGA
;
A
#
# COMPACT_ATOMS: atom_id res chain seq x y z
N MET A 1 -20.55 12.58 27.35
CA MET A 1 -21.40 12.48 26.16
C MET A 1 -20.70 12.92 24.86
N HIS A 2 -19.94 14.03 24.82
CA HIS A 2 -19.26 14.49 23.59
C HIS A 2 -18.24 13.50 23.00
N ASN A 3 -17.49 12.78 23.84
CA ASN A 3 -16.46 11.83 23.39
C ASN A 3 -17.03 10.54 22.78
N VAL A 4 -18.19 10.08 23.22
CA VAL A 4 -18.82 8.85 22.68
C VAL A 4 -19.40 9.11 21.29
N VAL A 5 -20.04 10.27 21.10
CA VAL A 5 -20.60 10.67 19.79
C VAL A 5 -19.50 10.88 18.74
N MET A 6 -18.33 11.39 19.15
CA MET A 6 -17.18 11.59 18.24
C MET A 6 -16.51 10.28 17.85
N ALA A 7 -16.42 9.29 18.75
CA ALA A 7 -15.89 7.97 18.44
C ALA A 7 -16.79 7.23 17.45
N ASP A 8 -18.10 7.26 17.67
CA ASP A 8 -19.12 6.65 16.81
C ASP A 8 -19.07 7.23 15.38
N LEU A 9 -18.94 8.56 15.25
CA LEU A 9 -18.83 9.23 13.95
C LEU A 9 -17.53 8.89 13.20
N THR A 10 -16.43 8.76 13.94
CA THR A 10 -15.13 8.38 13.35
C THR A 10 -15.17 6.95 12.81
N ASP A 11 -15.83 6.04 13.52
CA ASP A 11 -16.01 4.66 13.10
C ASP A 11 -16.94 4.57 11.88
N GLU A 12 -18.00 5.38 11.82
CA GLU A 12 -18.88 5.47 10.66
C GLU A 12 -18.14 5.96 9.41
N ILE A 13 -17.27 6.98 9.55
CA ILE A 13 -16.41 7.46 8.45
C ILE A 13 -15.43 6.36 8.02
N ALA A 14 -14.84 5.63 8.98
CA ALA A 14 -13.91 4.55 8.69
C ALA A 14 -14.58 3.40 7.92
N ALA A 15 -15.76 2.99 8.33
CA ALA A 15 -16.55 1.95 7.65
C ALA A 15 -16.96 2.37 6.23
N SER A 16 -17.43 3.61 6.07
CA SER A 16 -17.73 4.14 4.73
C SER A 16 -16.46 4.27 3.87
N ALA A 17 -15.33 4.67 4.43
CA ALA A 17 -14.06 4.74 3.70
C ALA A 17 -13.58 3.35 3.27
N ALA A 18 -13.76 2.32 4.10
CA ALA A 18 -13.39 0.95 3.78
C ALA A 18 -14.11 0.43 2.53
N GLN A 19 -15.38 0.75 2.37
CA GLN A 19 -16.13 0.43 1.17
C GLN A 19 -15.45 1.00 -0.08
N TRP A 20 -15.10 2.30 -0.08
CA TRP A 20 -14.43 2.93 -1.23
C TRP A 20 -13.05 2.36 -1.51
N VAL A 21 -12.33 1.94 -0.47
CA VAL A 21 -11.03 1.26 -0.64
C VAL A 21 -11.20 -0.07 -1.33
N VAL A 22 -12.15 -0.90 -0.90
CA VAL A 22 -12.31 -2.26 -1.41
C VAL A 22 -13.00 -2.30 -2.77
N GLU A 23 -14.05 -1.50 -2.96
CA GLU A 23 -14.86 -1.54 -4.18
C GLU A 23 -14.28 -0.70 -5.34
N GLU A 24 -13.54 0.36 -5.04
CA GLU A 24 -13.00 1.27 -6.06
C GLU A 24 -11.46 1.40 -6.05
N GLY A 25 -10.76 0.68 -5.16
CA GLY A 25 -9.30 0.72 -5.07
C GLY A 25 -8.74 2.07 -4.58
N LEU A 26 -9.54 2.87 -3.87
CA LEU A 26 -9.08 4.18 -3.42
C LEU A 26 -8.04 4.06 -2.30
N GLU A 27 -7.03 4.91 -2.34
CA GLU A 27 -6.12 5.15 -1.23
C GLU A 27 -6.89 5.66 0.01
N TYR A 28 -6.39 5.38 1.23
CA TYR A 28 -7.07 5.76 2.49
C TYR A 28 -7.39 7.26 2.58
N GLY A 29 -6.48 8.13 2.13
CA GLY A 29 -6.69 9.57 2.16
C GLY A 29 -7.89 10.03 1.31
N PRO A 30 -7.92 9.72 0.01
CA PRO A 30 -9.08 9.96 -0.85
C PRO A 30 -10.36 9.29 -0.35
N ALA A 31 -10.30 8.03 0.11
CA ALA A 31 -11.44 7.27 0.61
C ALA A 31 -12.10 7.96 1.82
N LYS A 32 -11.30 8.39 2.80
CA LYS A 32 -11.79 9.14 3.96
C LYS A 32 -12.49 10.44 3.57
N ARG A 33 -11.94 11.19 2.63
CA ARG A 33 -12.57 12.43 2.13
C ARG A 33 -13.87 12.16 1.38
N ARG A 34 -13.91 11.07 0.62
CA ARG A 34 -15.12 10.65 -0.11
C ARG A 34 -16.21 10.18 0.85
N ALA A 35 -15.85 9.42 1.87
CA ALA A 35 -16.75 9.00 2.95
C ALA A 35 -17.35 10.19 3.67
N LEU A 36 -16.53 11.17 4.06
CA LEU A 36 -16.99 12.40 4.69
C LEU A 36 -18.06 13.12 3.85
N LYS A 37 -17.81 13.23 2.55
CA LYS A 37 -18.75 13.86 1.61
C LYS A 37 -20.03 13.03 1.44
N ALA A 38 -19.92 11.72 1.32
CA ALA A 38 -21.07 10.82 1.16
C ALA A 38 -22.01 10.84 2.39
N LEU A 39 -21.42 10.97 3.59
CA LEU A 39 -22.17 11.09 4.84
C LEU A 39 -22.72 12.52 5.09
N GLY A 40 -22.47 13.49 4.19
CA GLY A 40 -22.95 14.85 4.33
C GLY A 40 -22.32 15.61 5.50
N LEU A 41 -21.14 15.21 5.95
CA LEU A 41 -20.47 15.77 7.11
C LEU A 41 -19.65 17.02 6.75
N PRO A 42 -19.48 17.96 7.69
CA PRO A 42 -18.68 19.16 7.48
C PRO A 42 -17.21 18.84 7.12
N PRO A 43 -16.55 19.60 6.23
CA PRO A 43 -15.16 19.34 5.82
C PRO A 43 -14.13 19.37 6.96
N ARG A 44 -14.48 19.97 8.10
CA ARG A 44 -13.62 20.06 9.30
C ARG A 44 -13.86 18.92 10.29
N THR A 45 -14.72 17.96 9.99
CA THR A 45 -14.93 16.79 10.84
C THR A 45 -13.63 15.99 10.96
N PRO A 46 -13.22 15.60 12.17
CA PRO A 46 -12.03 14.77 12.36
C PRO A 46 -12.13 13.47 11.57
N LEU A 47 -11.06 13.15 10.85
CA LEU A 47 -10.98 11.92 10.08
C LEU A 47 -10.39 10.77 10.90
N PRO A 48 -10.82 9.52 10.66
CA PRO A 48 -10.20 8.34 11.26
C PRO A 48 -8.71 8.27 10.88
N ASN A 49 -7.90 7.69 11.73
CA ASN A 49 -6.52 7.36 11.39
C ASN A 49 -6.47 6.19 10.39
N ASN A 50 -5.29 5.84 9.88
CA ASN A 50 -5.18 4.76 8.90
C ASN A 50 -5.42 3.37 9.51
N GLU A 51 -5.09 3.17 10.77
CA GLU A 51 -5.32 1.91 11.49
C GLU A 51 -6.83 1.62 11.65
N GLN A 52 -7.62 2.64 11.95
CA GLN A 52 -9.07 2.53 12.03
C GLN A 52 -9.69 2.16 10.67
N VAL A 53 -9.23 2.80 9.59
CA VAL A 53 -9.70 2.45 8.24
C VAL A 53 -9.25 1.03 7.88
N GLU A 54 -8.02 0.65 8.17
CA GLU A 54 -7.50 -0.70 7.89
C GLU A 54 -8.31 -1.79 8.63
N ALA A 55 -8.68 -1.53 9.88
CA ALA A 55 -9.52 -2.46 10.64
C ALA A 55 -10.89 -2.67 9.95
N GLN A 56 -11.52 -1.58 9.50
CA GLN A 56 -12.79 -1.65 8.77
C GLN A 56 -12.64 -2.30 7.37
N VAL A 57 -11.51 -2.08 6.69
CA VAL A 57 -11.20 -2.77 5.42
C VAL A 57 -11.10 -4.28 5.64
N ARG A 58 -10.44 -4.74 6.70
CA ARG A 58 -10.36 -6.17 7.05
C ARG A 58 -11.74 -6.78 7.29
N GLU A 59 -12.56 -6.10 8.08
CA GLU A 59 -13.93 -6.53 8.36
C GLU A 59 -14.77 -6.58 7.08
N TYR A 60 -14.66 -5.56 6.23
CA TYR A 60 -15.38 -5.52 4.95
C TYR A 60 -14.97 -6.67 4.01
N ILE A 61 -13.67 -6.93 3.89
CA ILE A 61 -13.15 -8.04 3.08
C ILE A 61 -13.65 -9.38 3.62
N GLU A 62 -13.61 -9.59 4.92
CA GLU A 62 -14.05 -10.81 5.57
C GLU A 62 -15.54 -11.10 5.33
N LEU A 63 -16.36 -10.04 5.31
CA LEU A 63 -17.81 -10.15 5.10
C LEU A 63 -18.21 -10.29 3.62
N PHE A 64 -17.52 -9.61 2.71
CA PHE A 64 -17.99 -9.45 1.32
C PHE A 64 -17.06 -10.00 0.25
N CYS A 65 -15.78 -10.24 0.56
CA CYS A 65 -14.77 -10.65 -0.40
C CYS A 65 -14.04 -11.95 -0.01
N ALA A 66 -14.50 -12.68 0.98
CA ALA A 66 -13.84 -13.86 1.53
C ALA A 66 -13.54 -14.95 0.48
N ASP A 67 -14.35 -15.06 -0.56
CA ASP A 67 -14.22 -16.08 -1.60
C ASP A 67 -13.13 -15.73 -2.65
N SER A 68 -12.94 -14.45 -2.97
CA SER A 68 -12.03 -14.01 -4.05
C SER A 68 -10.72 -13.41 -3.54
N GLN A 69 -10.78 -12.62 -2.47
CA GLN A 69 -9.65 -11.83 -1.99
C GLN A 69 -8.38 -12.64 -1.65
N PRO A 70 -8.45 -13.86 -1.07
CA PRO A 70 -7.24 -14.62 -0.78
C PRO A 70 -6.43 -14.99 -2.04
N GLN A 71 -7.12 -15.27 -3.15
CA GLN A 71 -6.46 -15.58 -4.43
C GLN A 71 -5.91 -14.32 -5.08
N GLU A 72 -6.64 -13.21 -5.05
CA GLU A 72 -6.21 -11.92 -5.54
C GLU A 72 -4.96 -11.44 -4.80
N LEU A 73 -4.97 -11.51 -3.46
CA LEU A 73 -3.82 -11.15 -2.62
C LEU A 73 -2.60 -12.03 -2.89
N LEU A 74 -2.80 -13.35 -3.09
CA LEU A 74 -1.72 -14.26 -3.42
C LEU A 74 -1.09 -13.88 -4.76
N ALA A 75 -1.89 -13.58 -5.78
CA ALA A 75 -1.43 -13.14 -7.09
C ALA A 75 -0.61 -11.83 -6.99
N LEU A 76 -1.11 -10.83 -6.25
CA LEU A 76 -0.40 -9.57 -6.01
C LEU A 76 0.92 -9.77 -5.26
N ARG A 77 0.98 -10.65 -4.26
CA ARG A 77 2.21 -10.97 -3.52
C ARG A 77 3.26 -11.65 -4.41
N LYS A 78 2.85 -12.57 -5.26
CA LYS A 78 3.75 -13.21 -6.24
C LYS A 78 4.27 -12.19 -7.26
N HIS A 79 3.39 -11.33 -7.76
CA HIS A 79 3.77 -10.25 -8.68
C HIS A 79 4.74 -9.26 -8.02
N ALA A 80 4.50 -8.88 -6.76
CA ALA A 80 5.43 -8.09 -5.97
C ALA A 80 6.78 -8.78 -5.81
N LEU A 81 6.81 -10.07 -5.47
CA LEU A 81 8.05 -10.84 -5.31
C LEU A 81 8.85 -10.92 -6.62
N MET A 82 8.19 -11.04 -7.76
CA MET A 82 8.85 -10.97 -9.07
C MET A 82 9.57 -9.64 -9.26
N TRP A 83 8.92 -8.51 -8.97
CA TRP A 83 9.55 -7.19 -9.03
C TRP A 83 10.65 -7.02 -8.00
N MET A 84 10.47 -7.49 -6.76
CA MET A 84 11.50 -7.48 -5.72
C MET A 84 12.75 -8.27 -6.15
N THR A 85 12.57 -9.39 -6.83
CA THR A 85 13.68 -10.20 -7.37
C THR A 85 14.41 -9.45 -8.49
N ARG A 86 13.68 -8.80 -9.39
CA ARG A 86 14.26 -8.01 -10.51
C ARG A 86 15.06 -6.79 -10.02
N LEU A 87 14.70 -6.26 -8.84
CA LEU A 87 15.28 -5.04 -8.25
C LEU A 87 16.07 -5.34 -6.96
N THR A 88 16.56 -6.56 -6.81
CA THR A 88 17.21 -7.03 -5.57
C THR A 88 18.40 -6.18 -5.13
N GLU A 89 19.11 -5.56 -6.08
CA GLU A 89 20.23 -4.66 -5.82
C GLU A 89 19.83 -3.38 -5.05
N PHE A 90 18.56 -2.96 -5.18
CA PHE A 90 18.00 -1.79 -4.49
C PHE A 90 17.30 -2.16 -3.18
N ARG A 91 17.52 -3.34 -2.64
CA ARG A 91 16.98 -3.80 -1.34
C ARG A 91 15.48 -3.51 -1.19
N PRO A 92 14.62 -4.12 -2.02
CA PRO A 92 13.20 -3.86 -2.03
C PRO A 92 12.50 -4.42 -0.79
N TYR A 93 11.59 -3.64 -0.23
CA TYR A 93 10.66 -4.04 0.82
C TYR A 93 9.23 -3.79 0.37
N LEU A 94 8.39 -4.82 0.48
CA LEU A 94 6.96 -4.72 0.21
C LEU A 94 6.24 -4.06 1.39
N GLY A 95 5.44 -3.05 1.12
CA GLY A 95 4.59 -2.37 2.10
C GLY A 95 3.14 -2.26 1.65
N GLY A 96 2.36 -1.48 2.37
CA GLY A 96 0.98 -1.18 2.04
C GLY A 96 0.03 -2.37 2.13
N ALA A 97 -1.12 -2.27 1.44
CA ALA A 97 -2.21 -3.24 1.54
C ALA A 97 -1.80 -4.67 1.17
N VAL A 98 -0.92 -4.85 0.18
CA VAL A 98 -0.42 -6.18 -0.25
C VAL A 98 0.38 -6.86 0.85
N TRP A 99 1.23 -6.10 1.56
CA TRP A 99 1.96 -6.60 2.72
C TRP A 99 1.02 -6.90 3.89
N HIS A 100 0.15 -5.95 4.23
CA HIS A 100 -0.76 -6.04 5.38
C HIS A 100 -1.91 -7.05 5.19
N GLY A 101 -2.12 -7.55 3.97
CA GLY A 101 -3.16 -8.55 3.68
C GLY A 101 -4.55 -7.96 3.42
N THR A 102 -4.64 -6.67 3.18
CA THR A 102 -5.90 -5.95 2.90
C THR A 102 -6.07 -5.55 1.43
N ALA A 103 -5.19 -6.05 0.55
CA ALA A 103 -5.27 -5.79 -0.87
C ALA A 103 -6.33 -6.66 -1.56
N THR A 104 -6.98 -6.06 -2.55
CA THR A 104 -7.84 -6.72 -3.54
C THR A 104 -7.22 -6.55 -4.93
N ARG A 105 -7.81 -7.14 -5.96
CA ARG A 105 -7.36 -6.98 -7.35
C ARG A 105 -7.23 -5.52 -7.82
N LEU A 106 -7.93 -4.59 -7.17
CA LEU A 106 -7.89 -3.15 -7.46
C LEU A 106 -6.73 -2.42 -6.76
N SER A 107 -5.92 -3.12 -5.97
CA SER A 107 -4.84 -2.52 -5.18
C SER A 107 -3.53 -2.50 -5.95
N ASP A 108 -2.84 -1.38 -5.89
CA ASP A 108 -1.48 -1.25 -6.40
C ASP A 108 -0.43 -1.85 -5.44
N ILE A 109 0.72 -2.17 -5.97
CA ILE A 109 1.88 -2.69 -5.24
C ILE A 109 2.83 -1.54 -4.89
N TYR A 110 3.23 -1.44 -3.61
CA TYR A 110 4.17 -0.43 -3.13
C TYR A 110 5.45 -1.09 -2.64
N LEU A 111 6.57 -0.80 -3.32
CA LEU A 111 7.90 -1.24 -2.96
C LEU A 111 8.74 -0.05 -2.48
N GLN A 112 9.30 -0.17 -1.29
CA GLN A 112 10.33 0.75 -0.81
C GLN A 112 11.70 0.24 -1.26
N LEU A 113 12.43 1.04 -2.02
CA LEU A 113 13.78 0.76 -2.46
C LEU A 113 14.75 1.61 -1.65
N PHE A 114 15.94 1.09 -1.37
CA PHE A 114 16.97 1.77 -0.60
C PHE A 114 18.30 1.72 -1.35
N CYS A 115 18.83 2.88 -1.75
CA CYS A 115 20.07 3.00 -2.50
C CYS A 115 20.75 4.34 -2.20
N ASP A 116 22.06 4.41 -2.47
CA ASP A 116 22.86 5.61 -2.25
C ASP A 116 22.63 6.68 -3.33
N ASP A 117 22.13 6.27 -4.50
CA ASP A 117 21.85 7.17 -5.63
C ASP A 117 20.49 6.78 -6.27
N ALA A 118 19.49 7.65 -6.10
CA ALA A 118 18.15 7.45 -6.64
C ALA A 118 18.14 7.30 -8.18
N LYS A 119 19.08 7.92 -8.89
CA LYS A 119 19.18 7.81 -10.35
C LYS A 119 19.59 6.41 -10.83
N SER A 120 20.27 5.64 -9.99
CA SER A 120 20.62 4.26 -10.32
C SER A 120 19.40 3.40 -10.61
N CYS A 121 18.29 3.61 -9.87
CA CYS A 121 17.04 2.88 -10.09
C CYS A 121 16.38 3.23 -11.44
N GLU A 122 16.34 4.52 -11.80
CA GLU A 122 15.84 4.95 -13.11
C GLU A 122 16.66 4.33 -14.25
N ILE A 123 18.02 4.40 -14.14
CA ILE A 123 18.93 3.86 -15.15
C ILE A 123 18.70 2.36 -15.34
N GLU A 124 18.52 1.63 -14.24
CA GLU A 124 18.24 0.18 -14.29
C GLU A 124 16.92 -0.13 -15.01
N LEU A 125 15.85 0.63 -14.72
CA LEU A 125 14.57 0.47 -15.42
C LEU A 125 14.70 0.76 -16.92
N ILE A 126 15.43 1.82 -17.28
CA ILE A 126 15.71 2.18 -18.68
C ILE A 126 16.49 1.05 -19.38
N ASN A 127 17.53 0.53 -18.73
CA ASN A 127 18.36 -0.57 -19.27
C ASN A 127 17.54 -1.85 -19.48
N LYS A 128 16.55 -2.09 -18.63
CA LYS A 128 15.60 -3.23 -18.74
C LYS A 128 14.45 -2.96 -19.72
N GLY A 129 14.38 -1.78 -20.33
CA GLY A 129 13.31 -1.39 -21.25
C GLY A 129 11.96 -1.23 -20.57
N VAL A 130 11.93 -0.92 -19.28
CA VAL A 130 10.70 -0.71 -18.49
C VAL A 130 10.29 0.75 -18.56
N ALA A 131 9.08 1.00 -19.06
CA ALA A 131 8.49 2.34 -19.05
C ALA A 131 8.00 2.69 -17.63
N PHE A 132 8.27 3.92 -17.17
CA PHE A 132 7.83 4.41 -15.88
C PHE A 132 7.48 5.89 -15.94
N VAL A 133 6.74 6.36 -14.93
CA VAL A 133 6.47 7.78 -14.69
C VAL A 133 7.10 8.17 -13.35
N ALA A 134 8.02 9.14 -13.39
CA ALA A 134 8.66 9.67 -12.17
C ALA A 134 7.83 10.80 -11.56
N ARG A 135 7.67 10.79 -10.24
CA ARG A 135 7.01 11.84 -9.45
C ARG A 135 7.71 12.02 -8.12
N SER A 136 7.69 13.24 -7.58
CA SER A 136 8.10 13.48 -6.19
C SER A 136 6.89 13.25 -5.28
N VAL A 137 7.09 12.46 -4.23
CA VAL A 137 6.09 12.15 -3.20
C VAL A 137 6.72 12.32 -1.81
N ASN A 138 5.89 12.40 -0.77
CA ASN A 138 6.41 12.38 0.59
C ASN A 138 6.95 10.99 0.93
N GLY A 139 8.21 10.94 1.33
CA GLY A 139 8.87 9.73 1.79
C GLY A 139 8.48 9.34 3.23
N LEU A 140 9.22 8.41 3.78
CA LEU A 140 8.95 7.79 5.08
C LEU A 140 8.96 8.78 6.26
N TYR A 141 9.74 9.85 6.15
CA TYR A 141 9.91 10.87 7.20
C TYR A 141 9.36 12.23 6.82
N GLY A 142 8.63 12.30 5.70
CA GLY A 142 8.02 13.53 5.21
C GLY A 142 8.89 14.31 4.22
N ASP A 143 10.17 13.97 4.07
CA ASP A 143 11.03 14.52 3.03
C ASP A 143 10.60 14.00 1.65
N PRO A 144 10.75 14.82 0.59
CA PRO A 144 10.39 14.40 -0.74
C PRO A 144 11.32 13.29 -1.25
N VAL A 145 10.74 12.19 -1.73
CA VAL A 145 11.44 11.10 -2.40
C VAL A 145 10.91 10.91 -3.81
N GLU A 146 11.69 10.24 -4.65
CA GLU A 146 11.26 9.89 -5.99
C GLU A 146 10.42 8.61 -5.97
N ALA A 147 9.26 8.66 -6.62
CA ALA A 147 8.40 7.51 -6.88
C ALA A 147 8.37 7.23 -8.38
N LEU A 148 8.77 6.02 -8.77
CA LEU A 148 8.74 5.52 -10.14
C LEU A 148 7.53 4.59 -10.27
N SER A 149 6.53 5.02 -11.03
CA SER A 149 5.28 4.27 -11.22
C SER A 149 5.34 3.48 -12.53
N ILE A 150 5.11 2.19 -12.46
CA ILE A 150 5.14 1.23 -13.55
C ILE A 150 3.75 0.62 -13.70
N HIS A 151 3.30 0.39 -14.94
CA HIS A 151 2.18 -0.51 -15.23
C HIS A 151 2.75 -1.87 -15.62
N SER A 152 2.39 -2.91 -14.88
CA SER A 152 2.94 -4.25 -15.05
C SER A 152 1.83 -5.28 -15.15
N PHE A 153 1.80 -6.02 -16.28
CA PHE A 153 0.79 -7.04 -16.48
C PHE A 153 0.98 -8.21 -15.52
N CYS A 154 -0.07 -8.54 -14.77
CA CYS A 154 -0.12 -9.66 -13.84
C CYS A 154 -0.89 -10.82 -14.50
N ASP A 155 -0.17 -11.85 -14.93
CA ASP A 155 -0.77 -13.00 -15.64
C ASP A 155 -1.85 -13.69 -14.80
N GLU A 156 -1.67 -13.80 -13.49
CA GLU A 156 -2.61 -14.49 -12.59
C GLU A 156 -3.94 -13.72 -12.43
N LEU A 157 -3.93 -12.40 -12.53
CA LEU A 157 -5.13 -11.56 -12.48
C LEU A 157 -5.67 -11.22 -13.87
N GLY A 158 -4.86 -11.35 -14.92
CA GLY A 158 -5.19 -11.04 -16.30
C GLY A 158 -5.35 -9.53 -16.57
N GLU A 159 -4.69 -8.68 -15.79
CA GLU A 159 -4.79 -7.21 -15.88
C GLU A 159 -3.48 -6.50 -15.54
N GLU A 160 -3.38 -5.23 -15.91
CA GLU A 160 -2.26 -4.38 -15.52
C GLU A 160 -2.41 -3.90 -14.08
N ILE A 161 -1.32 -4.03 -13.29
CA ILE A 161 -1.23 -3.60 -11.90
C ILE A 161 -0.26 -2.45 -11.81
N GLY A 162 -0.61 -1.41 -11.06
CA GLY A 162 0.30 -0.34 -10.69
C GLY A 162 1.37 -0.86 -9.72
N VAL A 163 2.65 -0.64 -10.08
CA VAL A 163 3.79 -0.93 -9.20
C VAL A 163 4.53 0.37 -8.94
N HIS A 164 4.51 0.81 -7.69
CA HIS A 164 5.12 2.07 -7.25
C HIS A 164 6.40 1.79 -6.49
N LEU A 165 7.51 2.25 -7.05
CA LEU A 165 8.85 2.14 -6.47
C LEU A 165 9.18 3.46 -5.77
N LEU A 166 9.21 3.48 -4.45
CA LEU A 166 9.60 4.65 -3.66
C LEU A 166 11.09 4.54 -3.33
N VAL A 167 11.87 5.43 -3.90
CA VAL A 167 13.35 5.38 -3.82
C VAL A 167 13.80 6.23 -2.63
N ASN A 168 14.24 5.57 -1.58
CA ASN A 168 14.71 6.18 -0.32
C ASN A 168 16.24 6.11 -0.23
N ASP A 169 16.82 6.95 0.62
CA ASP A 169 18.22 6.86 0.98
C ASP A 169 18.51 5.55 1.71
N PHE A 170 19.74 5.03 1.52
CA PHE A 170 20.17 3.81 2.17
C PHE A 170 20.15 3.89 3.71
N ASP A 171 20.46 5.05 4.26
CA ASP A 171 20.46 5.29 5.71
C ASP A 171 19.07 5.18 6.35
N ASP A 172 18.01 5.31 5.55
CA ASP A 172 16.62 5.22 6.01
C ASP A 172 16.14 3.80 6.33
N VAL A 173 16.87 2.77 5.93
CA VAL A 173 16.48 1.34 6.10
C VAL A 173 16.10 1.02 7.55
N ARG A 174 16.93 1.46 8.51
CA ARG A 174 16.72 1.10 9.94
C ARG A 174 15.42 1.65 10.50
N GLY A 175 15.11 2.90 10.16
CA GLY A 175 13.86 3.54 10.59
C GLY A 175 12.65 2.98 9.86
N ALA A 176 12.83 2.64 8.58
CA ALA A 176 11.79 2.08 7.72
C ALA A 176 11.24 0.73 8.21
N LEU A 177 12.05 -0.06 8.91
CA LEU A 177 11.69 -1.39 9.43
C LEU A 177 11.21 -1.40 10.88
N LYS A 178 11.15 -0.24 11.53
CA LYS A 178 10.68 -0.14 12.91
C LYS A 178 9.23 -0.59 13.01
N ALA A 179 8.98 -1.54 13.92
CA ALA A 179 7.64 -2.05 14.18
C ALA A 179 6.67 -0.94 14.65
N ASP A 180 5.40 -1.11 14.31
CA ASP A 180 4.32 -0.25 14.80
C ASP A 180 4.08 -0.45 16.32
N ALA A 181 3.13 0.31 16.87
CA ALA A 181 2.77 0.23 18.29
C ALA A 181 2.23 -1.16 18.70
N GLN A 182 1.76 -1.94 17.74
CA GLN A 182 1.27 -3.32 17.92
C GLN A 182 2.37 -4.37 17.71
N GLY A 183 3.62 -3.95 17.46
CA GLY A 183 4.75 -4.84 17.20
C GLY A 183 4.76 -5.48 15.81
N ARG A 184 3.91 -5.01 14.88
CA ARG A 184 3.85 -5.53 13.51
C ARG A 184 4.88 -4.81 12.64
N SER A 185 5.55 -5.56 11.76
CA SER A 185 6.44 -4.96 10.77
C SER A 185 5.63 -4.20 9.71
N PRO A 186 5.92 -2.92 9.43
CA PRO A 186 5.20 -2.14 8.43
C PRO A 186 5.48 -2.60 6.99
N ARG A 187 6.51 -3.41 6.80
CA ARG A 187 6.93 -3.95 5.49
C ARG A 187 7.82 -5.17 5.65
N GLY A 188 8.00 -5.93 4.56
CA GLY A 188 8.83 -7.13 4.56
C GLY A 188 9.75 -7.23 3.34
N ASP A 189 10.89 -7.87 3.52
CA ASP A 189 11.81 -8.23 2.45
C ASP A 189 11.30 -9.42 1.62
N GLY A 190 12.04 -9.80 0.58
CA GLY A 190 11.67 -10.91 -0.30
C GLY A 190 11.49 -12.24 0.42
N GLU A 191 12.30 -12.53 1.45
CA GLU A 191 12.17 -13.75 2.24
C GLU A 191 10.90 -13.75 3.11
N ALA A 192 10.55 -12.60 3.65
CA ALA A 192 9.29 -12.46 4.38
C ALA A 192 8.07 -12.63 3.44
N VAL A 193 8.14 -12.09 2.22
CA VAL A 193 7.08 -12.28 1.22
C VAL A 193 6.97 -13.74 0.77
N LYS A 194 8.09 -14.44 0.56
CA LYS A 194 8.09 -15.89 0.27
C LYS A 194 7.35 -16.67 1.35
N ARG A 195 7.62 -16.39 2.62
CA ARG A 195 6.89 -17.06 3.73
C ARG A 195 5.38 -16.80 3.68
N LEU A 196 4.95 -15.58 3.28
CA LEU A 196 3.52 -15.25 3.16
C LEU A 196 2.81 -15.99 2.02
N ILE A 197 3.54 -16.36 0.97
CA ILE A 197 2.97 -17.11 -0.18
C ILE A 197 3.20 -18.62 -0.07
N GLY A 198 3.84 -19.10 0.99
CA GLY A 198 4.13 -20.51 1.20
C GLY A 198 5.20 -21.08 0.28
N ALA A 199 6.16 -20.25 -0.14
CA ALA A 199 7.26 -20.59 -1.06
C ALA A 199 8.61 -20.67 -0.31
#